data_1582df2d87e4aef5e99cf0f91204a3d1
#
_entry.id   1582df2d87e4aef5e99cf0f91204a3d1
#
_cell.length_a   1.000
_cell.length_b   1.000
_cell.length_c   1.000
_cell.angle_alpha   90.00
_cell.angle_beta   90.00
_cell.angle_gamma   90.00
#
_symmetry.space_group_name_H-M   'P 1'
#
loop_
_entity.id
_entity.type
_entity.pdbx_description
1 polymer ?
#
loop_
_entity_poly.entity_id
_entity_poly.type
_entity_poly.pdbx_seq_one_letter_code
_entity_poly.pdbx_strand_id
1 'polypeptide(L)'
;MQKLSIFRTLVLSLALLAGSAGASAATDGGTFTAGNKTFLLNGKPFVVKAAELHYPRIPRPYWEHRIKMCKALGMNTVCLYVFWNIHEQREDQFDFTGQNDIAEFCRLAQKNGMYVIVRPGPYVCAEWEMGGLPWWLLKKKDIRLREQDPYFMKRVEKFMAKVGEQLAPLTIQHGGPIIMVQVENEYGSYGEDKPYVAAIRDIVRKSGFTDVTLFQC
;
A
#
# COMPACT_ATOMS: atom_id res chain seq x y z
N MET A 1 -66.48 -32.77 48.37
CA MET A 1 -65.69 -31.53 48.52
C MET A 1 -64.25 -31.89 48.21
N GLN A 2 -63.83 -31.69 46.94
CA GLN A 2 -62.50 -32.05 46.47
C GLN A 2 -61.60 -30.79 46.43
N LYS A 3 -60.43 -30.90 47.08
CA LYS A 3 -59.41 -29.87 47.04
C LYS A 3 -58.53 -30.11 45.79
N LEU A 4 -58.54 -29.15 44.90
CA LEU A 4 -57.63 -29.10 43.71
C LEU A 4 -56.28 -28.53 44.13
N SER A 5 -55.24 -29.34 43.99
CA SER A 5 -53.85 -28.96 44.20
C SER A 5 -53.30 -28.44 42.91
N ILE A 6 -52.91 -27.19 42.85
CA ILE A 6 -52.26 -26.57 41.71
C ILE A 6 -50.74 -26.71 41.86
N PHE A 7 -50.13 -27.61 41.09
CA PHE A 7 -48.68 -27.70 40.93
C PHE A 7 -48.19 -26.54 40.02
N ARG A 8 -47.47 -25.61 40.59
CA ARG A 8 -46.73 -24.59 39.82
C ARG A 8 -45.39 -25.17 39.40
N THR A 9 -45.29 -25.53 38.14
CA THR A 9 -44.00 -25.87 37.51
C THR A 9 -43.25 -24.60 37.19
N LEU A 10 -42.18 -24.36 37.91
CA LEU A 10 -41.23 -23.25 37.66
C LEU A 10 -40.29 -23.70 36.53
N VAL A 11 -40.46 -23.17 35.30
CA VAL A 11 -39.54 -23.40 34.21
C VAL A 11 -38.43 -22.34 34.34
N LEU A 12 -37.25 -22.79 34.78
CA LEU A 12 -36.06 -21.99 34.85
C LEU A 12 -35.43 -21.92 33.44
N SER A 13 -35.67 -20.82 32.71
CA SER A 13 -35.05 -20.58 31.42
C SER A 13 -33.63 -20.07 31.66
N LEU A 14 -32.65 -20.95 31.52
CA LEU A 14 -31.22 -20.60 31.54
C LEU A 14 -30.86 -20.03 30.16
N ALA A 15 -30.85 -18.71 30.02
CA ALA A 15 -30.34 -18.04 28.82
C ALA A 15 -28.82 -18.18 28.79
N LEU A 16 -28.28 -19.09 27.99
CA LEU A 16 -26.88 -19.09 27.61
C LEU A 16 -26.60 -17.84 26.71
N LEU A 17 -26.06 -16.81 27.28
CA LEU A 17 -25.35 -15.78 26.52
C LEU A 17 -24.06 -16.40 25.96
N ALA A 18 -24.13 -16.97 24.77
CA ALA A 18 -22.96 -17.27 23.98
C ALA A 18 -22.39 -15.93 23.50
N GLY A 19 -21.45 -15.39 24.28
CA GLY A 19 -20.59 -14.30 23.85
C GLY A 19 -19.81 -14.80 22.62
N SER A 20 -20.23 -14.39 21.42
CA SER A 20 -19.41 -14.49 20.25
C SER A 20 -18.23 -13.54 20.41
N ALA A 21 -17.16 -14.00 21.06
CA ALA A 21 -15.85 -13.43 20.90
C ALA A 21 -15.54 -13.57 19.40
N GLY A 22 -15.71 -12.47 18.66
CA GLY A 22 -15.21 -12.37 17.29
C GLY A 22 -13.71 -12.56 17.34
N ALA A 23 -13.24 -13.78 17.18
CA ALA A 23 -11.86 -14.05 16.85
C ALA A 23 -11.63 -13.30 15.54
N SER A 24 -10.95 -12.16 15.59
CA SER A 24 -10.28 -11.60 14.44
C SER A 24 -9.35 -12.70 13.98
N ALA A 25 -9.74 -13.44 12.94
CA ALA A 25 -8.85 -14.36 12.27
C ALA A 25 -7.68 -13.46 11.80
N ALA A 26 -6.54 -13.62 12.43
CA ALA A 26 -5.28 -13.17 11.85
C ALA A 26 -5.25 -13.82 10.46
N THR A 27 -5.42 -13.03 9.42
CA THR A 27 -5.28 -13.51 8.05
C THR A 27 -3.85 -13.96 7.94
N ASP A 28 -3.62 -15.28 7.83
CA ASP A 28 -2.30 -15.80 7.56
C ASP A 28 -1.74 -15.04 6.36
N GLY A 29 -0.59 -14.37 6.55
CA GLY A 29 0.03 -13.56 5.53
C GLY A 29 0.29 -14.39 4.28
N GLY A 30 -0.01 -13.82 3.10
CA GLY A 30 0.28 -14.44 1.83
C GLY A 30 1.75 -14.26 1.42
N THR A 31 2.15 -14.93 0.33
CA THR A 31 3.47 -14.77 -0.29
C THR A 31 3.35 -14.40 -1.75
N PHE A 32 4.24 -13.51 -2.22
CA PHE A 32 4.40 -13.21 -3.63
C PHE A 32 5.89 -13.16 -3.95
N THR A 33 6.33 -14.01 -4.88
CA THR A 33 7.76 -14.18 -5.20
C THR A 33 7.97 -14.32 -6.71
N ALA A 34 9.21 -14.03 -7.15
CA ALA A 34 9.65 -14.37 -8.48
C ALA A 34 10.01 -15.88 -8.53
N GLY A 35 9.39 -16.60 -9.46
CA GLY A 35 9.72 -17.98 -9.76
C GLY A 35 10.48 -18.11 -11.08
N ASN A 36 10.69 -19.35 -11.55
CA ASN A 36 11.30 -19.57 -12.85
C ASN A 36 10.32 -19.20 -13.97
N LYS A 37 10.58 -18.09 -14.65
CA LYS A 37 9.79 -17.52 -15.77
C LYS A 37 8.33 -17.16 -15.42
N THR A 38 7.97 -17.06 -14.14
CA THR A 38 6.64 -16.67 -13.68
C THR A 38 6.71 -16.06 -12.29
N PHE A 39 5.69 -15.31 -11.90
CA PHE A 39 5.47 -14.97 -10.49
C PHE A 39 4.72 -16.11 -9.78
N LEU A 40 4.93 -16.23 -8.49
CA LEU A 40 4.25 -17.18 -7.62
C LEU A 40 3.47 -16.42 -6.56
N LEU A 41 2.16 -16.64 -6.52
CA LEU A 41 1.26 -16.17 -5.45
C LEU A 41 0.89 -17.36 -4.58
N ASN A 42 1.29 -17.36 -3.33
CA ASN A 42 1.12 -18.49 -2.40
C ASN A 42 1.63 -19.81 -3.00
N GLY A 43 2.80 -19.74 -3.64
CA GLY A 43 3.44 -20.89 -4.29
C GLY A 43 2.84 -21.34 -5.62
N LYS A 44 1.77 -20.69 -6.11
CA LYS A 44 1.10 -21.03 -7.38
C LYS A 44 1.46 -20.01 -8.47
N PRO A 45 1.63 -20.44 -9.74
CA PRO A 45 1.86 -19.53 -10.86
C PRO A 45 0.79 -18.42 -10.93
N PHE A 46 1.24 -17.18 -11.07
CA PHE A 46 0.38 -16.02 -11.12
C PHE A 46 0.81 -15.05 -12.23
N VAL A 47 -0.11 -14.70 -13.09
CA VAL A 47 0.11 -13.70 -14.14
C VAL A 47 -0.44 -12.36 -13.67
N VAL A 48 0.44 -11.38 -13.47
CA VAL A 48 0.04 -10.01 -13.13
C VAL A 48 -0.58 -9.35 -14.36
N LYS A 49 -1.82 -8.90 -14.23
CA LYS A 49 -2.53 -8.07 -15.21
C LYS A 49 -2.89 -6.76 -14.50
N ALA A 50 -2.01 -5.77 -14.62
CA ALA A 50 -2.14 -4.53 -13.87
C ALA A 50 -2.76 -3.41 -14.71
N ALA A 51 -3.63 -2.63 -14.09
CA ALA A 51 -4.05 -1.32 -14.56
C ALA A 51 -3.40 -0.25 -13.69
N GLU A 52 -2.82 0.78 -14.32
CA GLU A 52 -2.27 1.92 -13.59
C GLU A 52 -3.38 2.92 -13.26
N LEU A 53 -3.55 3.23 -11.99
CA LEU A 53 -4.51 4.20 -11.49
C LEU A 53 -3.81 5.21 -10.57
N HIS A 54 -3.87 6.48 -10.94
CA HIS A 54 -3.34 7.59 -10.14
C HIS A 54 -4.44 8.13 -9.23
N TYR A 55 -4.51 7.66 -7.97
CA TYR A 55 -5.54 8.07 -7.00
C TYR A 55 -5.70 9.59 -6.85
N PRO A 56 -4.64 10.44 -6.95
CA PRO A 56 -4.81 11.88 -6.83
C PRO A 56 -5.51 12.53 -8.02
N ARG A 57 -5.47 11.88 -9.19
CA ARG A 57 -6.16 12.35 -10.42
C ARG A 57 -7.62 11.92 -10.49
N ILE A 58 -8.04 11.03 -9.60
CA ILE A 58 -9.40 10.48 -9.56
C ILE A 58 -10.06 11.02 -8.29
N PRO A 59 -11.16 11.79 -8.38
CA PRO A 59 -11.89 12.22 -7.18
C PRO A 59 -12.26 11.02 -6.30
N ARG A 60 -12.02 11.12 -4.99
CA ARG A 60 -12.17 10.01 -4.03
C ARG A 60 -13.49 9.22 -4.17
N PRO A 61 -14.67 9.85 -4.37
CA PRO A 61 -15.94 9.12 -4.54
C PRO A 61 -15.95 8.16 -5.74
N TYR A 62 -15.04 8.33 -6.70
CA TYR A 62 -14.94 7.48 -7.90
C TYR A 62 -13.86 6.41 -7.81
N TRP A 63 -13.05 6.34 -6.76
CA TRP A 63 -11.97 5.37 -6.62
C TRP A 63 -12.48 3.93 -6.77
N GLU A 64 -13.46 3.54 -5.98
CA GLU A 64 -14.01 2.18 -6.04
C GLU A 64 -14.62 1.86 -7.41
N HIS A 65 -15.31 2.83 -8.04
CA HIS A 65 -15.84 2.67 -9.39
C HIS A 65 -14.74 2.38 -10.40
N ARG A 66 -13.62 3.13 -10.39
CA ARG A 66 -12.49 2.92 -11.32
C ARG A 66 -11.82 1.57 -11.10
N ILE A 67 -11.64 1.15 -9.85
CA ILE A 67 -11.12 -0.18 -9.50
C ILE A 67 -12.04 -1.29 -10.05
N LYS A 68 -13.35 -1.16 -9.88
CA LYS A 68 -14.34 -2.11 -10.44
C LYS A 68 -14.29 -2.17 -11.97
N MET A 69 -14.11 -1.03 -12.64
CA MET A 69 -13.98 -1.01 -14.10
C MET A 69 -12.71 -1.74 -14.56
N CYS A 70 -11.57 -1.54 -13.90
CA CYS A 70 -10.35 -2.29 -14.19
C CYS A 70 -10.55 -3.79 -14.01
N LYS A 71 -11.22 -4.20 -12.93
CA LYS A 71 -11.56 -5.61 -12.69
C LYS A 71 -12.47 -6.19 -13.78
N ALA A 72 -13.48 -5.43 -14.23
CA ALA A 72 -14.37 -5.83 -15.32
C ALA A 72 -13.64 -6.02 -16.65
N LEU A 73 -12.53 -5.31 -16.88
CA LEU A 73 -11.63 -5.48 -18.02
C LEU A 73 -10.70 -6.70 -17.87
N GLY A 74 -10.81 -7.48 -16.78
CA GLY A 74 -9.99 -8.67 -16.55
C GLY A 74 -8.66 -8.41 -15.88
N MET A 75 -8.44 -7.20 -15.33
CA MET A 75 -7.28 -6.90 -14.49
C MET A 75 -7.42 -7.56 -13.11
N ASN A 76 -6.29 -7.97 -12.53
CA ASN A 76 -6.23 -8.55 -11.19
C ASN A 76 -5.39 -7.71 -10.22
N THR A 77 -4.75 -6.66 -10.72
CA THR A 77 -3.82 -5.83 -9.97
C THR A 77 -4.02 -4.35 -10.35
N VAL A 78 -3.89 -3.46 -9.37
CA VAL A 78 -3.78 -2.03 -9.56
C VAL A 78 -2.33 -1.62 -9.33
N CYS A 79 -1.75 -0.87 -10.28
CA CYS A 79 -0.46 -0.22 -10.10
C CYS A 79 -0.68 1.25 -9.77
N LEU A 80 -0.02 1.77 -8.74
CA LEU A 80 -0.14 3.16 -8.33
C LEU A 80 1.22 3.78 -7.99
N TYR A 81 1.35 5.08 -8.24
CA TYR A 81 2.48 5.89 -7.78
C TYR A 81 2.15 6.62 -6.48
N VAL A 82 3.18 6.87 -5.66
CA VAL A 82 3.08 7.74 -4.49
C VAL A 82 3.76 9.07 -4.84
N PHE A 83 2.97 10.11 -5.00
CA PHE A 83 3.47 11.43 -5.40
C PHE A 83 3.92 12.20 -4.16
N TRP A 84 5.22 12.29 -3.93
CA TRP A 84 5.79 12.95 -2.75
C TRP A 84 5.27 14.38 -2.58
N ASN A 85 5.23 15.18 -3.66
CA ASN A 85 4.79 16.58 -3.63
C ASN A 85 3.31 16.78 -3.23
N ILE A 86 2.49 15.73 -3.29
CA ILE A 86 1.10 15.77 -2.81
C ILE A 86 1.04 15.53 -1.31
N HIS A 87 1.82 14.55 -0.84
CA HIS A 87 1.81 14.14 0.56
C HIS A 87 2.62 15.07 1.47
N GLU A 88 3.58 15.81 0.92
CA GLU A 88 4.42 16.76 1.65
C GLU A 88 4.52 18.08 0.84
N GLN A 89 3.40 18.80 0.74
CA GLN A 89 3.34 20.08 0.01
C GLN A 89 4.21 21.16 0.64
N ARG A 90 4.43 21.08 1.94
CA ARG A 90 5.37 21.88 2.71
C ARG A 90 6.29 20.96 3.49
N GLU A 91 7.54 21.34 3.58
CA GLU A 91 8.54 20.57 4.32
C GLU A 91 8.07 20.23 5.73
N ASP A 92 8.15 18.93 6.08
CA ASP A 92 7.74 18.34 7.37
C ASP A 92 6.22 18.35 7.65
N GLN A 93 5.39 18.70 6.67
CA GLN A 93 3.94 18.64 6.81
C GLN A 93 3.37 17.56 5.91
N PHE A 94 3.11 16.39 6.50
CA PHE A 94 2.63 15.21 5.77
C PHE A 94 1.09 15.11 5.85
N ASP A 95 0.47 14.80 4.71
CA ASP A 95 -0.97 14.55 4.60
C ASP A 95 -1.25 13.25 3.86
N PHE A 96 -1.88 12.32 4.56
CA PHE A 96 -2.38 11.03 4.04
C PHE A 96 -3.89 10.90 4.31
N THR A 97 -4.63 12.00 4.28
CA THR A 97 -6.06 12.03 4.58
C THR A 97 -6.89 12.43 3.36
N GLY A 98 -8.20 12.21 3.41
CA GLY A 98 -9.11 12.64 2.36
C GLY A 98 -8.73 12.14 0.97
N GLN A 99 -8.45 13.06 0.04
CA GLN A 99 -8.01 12.74 -1.32
C GLN A 99 -6.61 12.09 -1.35
N ASN A 100 -5.82 12.25 -0.29
CA ASN A 100 -4.46 11.73 -0.16
C ASN A 100 -4.41 10.40 0.61
N ASP A 101 -5.54 9.80 0.98
CA ASP A 101 -5.62 8.54 1.75
C ASP A 101 -5.29 7.34 0.86
N ILE A 102 -4.00 7.16 0.59
CA ILE A 102 -3.48 6.07 -0.23
C ILE A 102 -3.74 4.69 0.40
N ALA A 103 -3.76 4.61 1.73
CA ALA A 103 -4.04 3.36 2.42
C ALA A 103 -5.47 2.91 2.17
N GLU A 104 -6.44 3.83 2.20
CA GLU A 104 -7.83 3.54 1.84
C GLU A 104 -7.97 3.12 0.37
N PHE A 105 -7.23 3.76 -0.54
CA PHE A 105 -7.22 3.33 -1.95
C PHE A 105 -6.76 1.87 -2.10
N CYS A 106 -5.72 1.47 -1.37
CA CYS A 106 -5.25 0.08 -1.34
C CYS A 106 -6.29 -0.88 -0.73
N ARG A 107 -6.97 -0.48 0.36
CA ARG A 107 -8.05 -1.28 0.96
C ARG A 107 -9.25 -1.44 0.02
N LEU A 108 -9.60 -0.41 -0.74
CA LEU A 108 -10.64 -0.49 -1.76
C LEU A 108 -10.27 -1.48 -2.88
N ALA A 109 -9.00 -1.51 -3.30
CA ALA A 109 -8.52 -2.53 -4.24
C ALA A 109 -8.68 -3.94 -3.64
N GLN A 110 -8.24 -4.16 -2.40
CA GLN A 110 -8.40 -5.43 -1.69
C GLN A 110 -9.86 -5.85 -1.55
N LYS A 111 -10.73 -4.94 -1.13
CA LYS A 111 -12.19 -5.18 -1.01
C LYS A 111 -12.79 -5.67 -2.32
N ASN A 112 -12.27 -5.21 -3.45
CA ASN A 112 -12.71 -5.63 -4.78
C ASN A 112 -11.92 -6.83 -5.33
N GLY A 113 -11.09 -7.49 -4.49
CA GLY A 113 -10.33 -8.69 -4.87
C GLY A 113 -9.23 -8.40 -5.89
N MET A 114 -8.60 -7.23 -5.81
CA MET A 114 -7.44 -6.85 -6.61
C MET A 114 -6.20 -6.69 -5.75
N TYR A 115 -5.06 -7.10 -6.28
CA TYR A 115 -3.74 -6.84 -5.70
C TYR A 115 -3.26 -5.43 -6.03
N VAL A 116 -2.17 -5.01 -5.38
CA VAL A 116 -1.60 -3.67 -5.56
C VAL A 116 -0.09 -3.76 -5.79
N ILE A 117 0.40 -2.99 -6.76
CA ILE A 117 1.82 -2.67 -6.95
C ILE A 117 2.00 -1.21 -6.58
N VAL A 118 2.94 -0.93 -5.66
CA VAL A 118 3.24 0.42 -5.20
C VAL A 118 4.55 0.91 -5.80
N ARG A 119 4.55 2.12 -6.34
CA ARG A 119 5.72 2.79 -6.91
C ARG A 119 6.00 4.09 -6.12
N PRO A 120 6.76 3.99 -5.01
CA PRO A 120 6.90 5.12 -4.08
C PRO A 120 7.98 6.13 -4.49
N GLY A 121 8.75 5.87 -5.51
CA GLY A 121 9.81 6.75 -5.97
C GLY A 121 11.14 6.61 -5.21
N PRO A 122 11.80 7.73 -4.87
CA PRO A 122 11.33 9.11 -4.63
C PRO A 122 10.90 9.91 -5.87
N TYR A 123 11.50 9.68 -7.03
CA TYR A 123 11.05 10.17 -8.31
C TYR A 123 10.14 9.14 -8.98
N VAL A 124 8.98 9.55 -9.48
CA VAL A 124 8.00 8.62 -10.06
C VAL A 124 7.66 8.88 -11.53
N CYS A 125 8.16 9.98 -12.11
CA CYS A 125 7.84 10.41 -13.48
C CYS A 125 6.32 10.66 -13.67
N ALA A 126 5.59 9.73 -14.20
CA ALA A 126 4.12 9.62 -14.28
C ALA A 126 3.43 10.83 -14.93
N GLU A 127 4.10 11.55 -15.84
CA GLU A 127 3.65 12.83 -16.40
C GLU A 127 3.11 13.77 -15.28
N TRP A 128 3.88 13.84 -14.19
CA TRP A 128 3.56 14.64 -13.01
C TRP A 128 4.63 15.70 -12.79
N GLU A 129 4.23 16.85 -12.24
CA GLU A 129 5.13 17.95 -11.95
C GLU A 129 6.38 17.48 -11.17
N MET A 130 7.57 17.83 -11.65
CA MET A 130 8.87 17.41 -11.11
C MET A 130 8.99 15.88 -10.87
N GLY A 131 8.21 15.07 -11.60
CA GLY A 131 8.18 13.62 -11.37
C GLY A 131 7.77 13.22 -9.95
N GLY A 132 6.95 14.05 -9.31
CA GLY A 132 6.46 13.85 -7.95
C GLY A 132 7.35 14.42 -6.85
N LEU A 133 8.55 14.93 -7.16
CA LEU A 133 9.41 15.56 -6.15
C LEU A 133 8.84 16.90 -5.69
N PRO A 134 8.89 17.23 -4.39
CA PRO A 134 8.33 18.48 -3.90
C PRO A 134 9.22 19.68 -4.25
N TRP A 135 8.59 20.76 -4.66
CA TRP A 135 9.23 22.01 -5.08
C TRP A 135 10.15 22.64 -4.01
N TRP A 136 9.82 22.46 -2.73
CA TRP A 136 10.59 23.03 -1.63
C TRP A 136 12.00 22.46 -1.49
N LEU A 137 12.30 21.29 -2.09
CA LEU A 137 13.66 20.77 -2.18
C LEU A 137 14.58 21.76 -2.89
N LEU A 138 14.09 22.49 -3.89
CA LEU A 138 14.85 23.46 -4.66
C LEU A 138 15.22 24.73 -3.87
N LYS A 139 14.69 24.92 -2.65
CA LYS A 139 15.13 25.99 -1.75
C LYS A 139 16.56 25.77 -1.27
N LYS A 140 17.00 24.53 -1.21
CA LYS A 140 18.39 24.23 -0.87
C LYS A 140 19.26 24.51 -2.08
N LYS A 141 20.10 25.52 -1.96
CA LYS A 141 21.09 25.87 -2.98
C LYS A 141 22.00 24.67 -3.25
N ASP A 142 22.29 24.42 -4.50
CA ASP A 142 23.21 23.38 -4.98
C ASP A 142 22.74 21.93 -4.62
N ILE A 143 21.44 21.72 -4.41
CA ILE A 143 20.88 20.37 -4.22
C ILE A 143 21.07 19.52 -5.48
N ARG A 144 21.46 18.26 -5.28
CA ARG A 144 21.53 17.26 -6.35
C ARG A 144 20.44 16.23 -6.13
N LEU A 145 19.40 16.31 -6.97
CA LEU A 145 18.28 15.41 -6.93
C LEU A 145 18.63 14.05 -7.58
N ARG A 146 18.07 12.97 -7.05
CA ARG A 146 18.31 11.61 -7.53
C ARG A 146 19.81 11.22 -7.52
N GLU A 147 20.52 11.71 -6.53
CA GLU A 147 21.91 11.41 -6.23
C GLU A 147 22.11 11.26 -4.73
N GLN A 148 23.32 10.83 -4.30
CA GLN A 148 23.66 10.72 -2.88
C GLN A 148 23.94 12.11 -2.23
N ASP A 149 23.12 13.11 -2.53
CA ASP A 149 23.15 14.38 -1.80
C ASP A 149 22.66 14.16 -0.36
N PRO A 150 23.43 14.53 0.67
CA PRO A 150 23.08 14.22 2.06
C PRO A 150 21.72 14.81 2.50
N TYR A 151 21.36 15.99 2.00
CA TYR A 151 20.10 16.62 2.33
C TYR A 151 18.95 15.88 1.60
N PHE A 152 19.10 15.64 0.29
CA PHE A 152 18.10 14.90 -0.48
C PHE A 152 17.83 13.52 0.12
N MET A 153 18.89 12.74 0.41
CA MET A 153 18.74 11.40 0.98
C MET A 153 18.07 11.42 2.35
N LYS A 154 18.39 12.38 3.21
CA LYS A 154 17.72 12.56 4.50
C LYS A 154 16.22 12.84 4.34
N ARG A 155 15.84 13.65 3.34
CA ARG A 155 14.44 13.96 3.05
C ARG A 155 13.71 12.75 2.49
N VAL A 156 14.36 12.00 1.59
CA VAL A 156 13.82 10.72 1.06
C VAL A 156 13.57 9.73 2.18
N GLU A 157 14.54 9.55 3.10
CA GLU A 157 14.38 8.63 4.24
C GLU A 157 13.14 9.00 5.08
N LYS A 158 12.96 10.29 5.36
CA LYS A 158 11.81 10.76 6.13
C LYS A 158 10.49 10.54 5.41
N PHE A 159 10.42 10.85 4.13
CA PHE A 159 9.23 10.62 3.31
C PHE A 159 8.90 9.13 3.23
N MET A 160 9.88 8.28 2.92
CA MET A 160 9.66 6.82 2.83
C MET A 160 9.21 6.22 4.15
N ALA A 161 9.72 6.71 5.29
CA ALA A 161 9.23 6.29 6.60
C ALA A 161 7.73 6.59 6.77
N LYS A 162 7.28 7.78 6.32
CA LYS A 162 5.86 8.16 6.36
C LYS A 162 5.00 7.32 5.42
N VAL A 163 5.49 7.00 4.24
CA VAL A 163 4.84 6.07 3.31
C VAL A 163 4.75 4.67 3.93
N GLY A 164 5.84 4.21 4.56
CA GLY A 164 5.88 2.92 5.25
C GLY A 164 4.86 2.82 6.38
N GLU A 165 4.70 3.87 7.21
CA GLU A 165 3.66 3.94 8.25
C GLU A 165 2.26 3.66 7.68
N GLN A 166 1.97 4.09 6.44
CA GLN A 166 0.67 3.91 5.79
C GLN A 166 0.52 2.56 5.11
N LEU A 167 1.55 2.08 4.44
CA LEU A 167 1.44 1.00 3.46
C LEU A 167 2.11 -0.32 3.87
N ALA A 168 3.13 -0.30 4.74
CA ALA A 168 3.78 -1.54 5.16
C ALA A 168 2.81 -2.53 5.83
N PRO A 169 1.84 -2.10 6.67
CA PRO A 169 0.82 -3.00 7.22
C PRO A 169 -0.13 -3.61 6.17
N LEU A 170 -0.13 -3.09 4.94
CA LEU A 170 -0.98 -3.55 3.84
C LEU A 170 -0.22 -4.44 2.84
N THR A 171 1.00 -4.86 3.15
CA THR A 171 1.71 -5.84 2.32
C THR A 171 1.07 -7.23 2.43
N ILE A 172 1.28 -8.05 1.42
CA ILE A 172 0.68 -9.39 1.34
C ILE A 172 1.08 -10.27 2.54
N GLN A 173 2.28 -10.11 3.07
CA GLN A 173 2.77 -10.81 4.26
C GLN A 173 1.95 -10.48 5.52
N HIS A 174 1.30 -9.32 5.54
CA HIS A 174 0.40 -8.89 6.62
C HIS A 174 -1.09 -9.08 6.26
N GLY A 175 -1.38 -9.86 5.20
CA GLY A 175 -2.75 -10.09 4.74
C GLY A 175 -3.35 -8.95 3.90
N GLY A 176 -2.55 -7.96 3.52
CA GLY A 176 -2.96 -6.85 2.65
C GLY A 176 -2.84 -7.18 1.15
N PRO A 177 -3.19 -6.23 0.28
CA PRO A 177 -3.18 -6.43 -1.16
C PRO A 177 -1.84 -6.16 -1.83
N ILE A 178 -0.86 -5.52 -1.16
CA ILE A 178 0.38 -5.07 -1.77
C ILE A 178 1.33 -6.24 -2.00
N ILE A 179 1.60 -6.55 -3.28
CA ILE A 179 2.43 -7.69 -3.69
C ILE A 179 3.84 -7.29 -4.13
N MET A 180 4.03 -6.06 -4.61
CA MET A 180 5.31 -5.55 -5.08
C MET A 180 5.50 -4.08 -4.75
N VAL A 181 6.75 -3.67 -4.51
CA VAL A 181 7.14 -2.26 -4.31
C VAL A 181 8.33 -1.94 -5.21
N GLN A 182 8.23 -0.86 -5.98
CA GLN A 182 9.31 -0.39 -6.84
C GLN A 182 10.36 0.38 -6.06
N VAL A 183 11.60 0.25 -6.48
CA VAL A 183 12.75 1.04 -6.00
C VAL A 183 13.14 2.02 -7.08
N GLU A 184 13.02 3.32 -6.82
CA GLU A 184 13.26 4.39 -7.79
C GLU A 184 12.35 4.28 -9.04
N ASN A 185 12.64 5.01 -10.12
CA ASN A 185 11.94 4.89 -11.38
C ASN A 185 12.88 5.15 -12.56
N GLU A 186 13.04 4.15 -13.44
CA GLU A 186 13.82 4.27 -14.67
C GLU A 186 15.22 4.85 -14.47
N TYR A 187 15.85 4.54 -13.33
CA TYR A 187 17.13 5.19 -12.99
C TYR A 187 18.24 4.86 -13.98
N GLY A 188 18.24 3.67 -14.57
CA GLY A 188 19.19 3.28 -15.59
C GLY A 188 19.17 4.13 -16.86
N SER A 189 18.06 4.84 -17.14
CA SER A 189 17.94 5.81 -18.22
C SER A 189 18.30 7.24 -17.80
N TYR A 190 18.44 7.49 -16.49
CA TYR A 190 18.75 8.78 -15.92
C TYR A 190 20.21 8.90 -15.47
N GLY A 191 20.74 7.87 -14.81
CA GLY A 191 22.07 7.90 -14.21
C GLY A 191 22.68 6.51 -14.00
N GLU A 192 23.93 6.50 -13.54
CA GLU A 192 24.71 5.27 -13.34
C GLU A 192 25.11 5.05 -11.87
N ASP A 193 24.61 5.86 -10.93
CA ASP A 193 24.95 5.78 -9.50
C ASP A 193 24.24 4.56 -8.84
N LYS A 194 24.82 3.38 -9.05
CA LYS A 194 24.35 2.14 -8.42
C LYS A 194 24.29 2.21 -6.89
N PRO A 195 25.29 2.82 -6.18
CA PRO A 195 25.21 3.07 -4.75
C PRO A 195 23.98 3.89 -4.33
N TYR A 196 23.57 4.89 -5.11
CA TYR A 196 22.32 5.64 -4.84
C TYR A 196 21.12 4.73 -4.87
N VAL A 197 20.95 3.92 -5.94
CA VAL A 197 19.82 3.00 -6.05
C VAL A 197 19.80 1.98 -4.92
N ALA A 198 20.99 1.47 -4.54
CA ALA A 198 21.11 0.56 -3.39
C ALA A 198 20.68 1.25 -2.09
N ALA A 199 21.05 2.51 -1.88
CA ALA A 199 20.62 3.29 -0.71
C ALA A 199 19.10 3.52 -0.70
N ILE A 200 18.47 3.80 -1.85
CA ILE A 200 17.00 3.89 -1.95
C ILE A 200 16.34 2.56 -1.60
N ARG A 201 16.86 1.43 -2.10
CA ARG A 201 16.36 0.10 -1.75
C ARG A 201 16.41 -0.13 -0.23
N ASP A 202 17.52 0.23 0.40
CA ASP A 202 17.72 0.02 1.84
C ASP A 202 16.79 0.93 2.66
N ILE A 203 16.55 2.16 2.21
CA ILE A 203 15.55 3.08 2.79
C ILE A 203 14.15 2.46 2.69
N VAL A 204 13.76 1.94 1.53
CA VAL A 204 12.46 1.26 1.34
C VAL A 204 12.31 0.09 2.31
N ARG A 205 13.35 -0.77 2.43
CA ARG A 205 13.37 -1.87 3.40
C ARG A 205 13.20 -1.37 4.84
N LYS A 206 14.00 -0.38 5.23
CA LYS A 206 13.97 0.24 6.57
C LYS A 206 12.62 0.88 6.90
N SER A 207 11.87 1.32 5.89
CA SER A 207 10.54 1.91 6.04
C SER A 207 9.42 0.88 6.30
N GLY A 208 9.74 -0.39 6.47
CA GLY A 208 8.81 -1.45 6.82
C GLY A 208 8.46 -2.41 5.67
N PHE A 209 8.97 -2.18 4.46
CA PHE A 209 8.76 -3.08 3.32
C PHE A 209 9.80 -4.21 3.31
N THR A 210 9.93 -4.95 4.43
CA THR A 210 11.02 -5.93 4.65
C THR A 210 10.90 -7.16 3.77
N ASP A 211 9.70 -7.75 3.67
CA ASP A 211 9.49 -9.07 3.08
C ASP A 211 8.74 -9.02 1.74
N VAL A 212 8.26 -7.86 1.33
CA VAL A 212 7.58 -7.69 0.04
C VAL A 212 8.58 -7.76 -1.11
N THR A 213 8.15 -8.29 -2.25
CA THR A 213 8.97 -8.32 -3.48
C THR A 213 9.30 -6.90 -3.93
N LEU A 214 10.59 -6.56 -3.99
CA LEU A 214 11.07 -5.31 -4.59
C LEU A 214 11.42 -5.53 -6.06
N PHE A 215 11.21 -4.50 -6.87
CA PHE A 215 11.59 -4.51 -8.29
C PHE A 215 12.11 -3.14 -8.72
N GLN A 216 12.77 -3.12 -9.87
CA GLN A 216 13.26 -1.93 -10.56
C GLN A 216 12.91 -2.06 -12.04
N CYS A 217 12.71 -0.95 -12.75
CA CYS A 217 12.58 -0.88 -14.21
C CYS A 217 13.62 0.11 -14.77
#